data_02d1b89badd5c7cc6a676a89d9a6d3a7
#
_entry.id   02d1b89badd5c7cc6a676a89d9a6d3a7
#
_cell.length_a   1.000
_cell.length_b   1.000
_cell.length_c   1.000
_cell.angle_alpha   90.00
_cell.angle_beta   90.00
_cell.angle_gamma   90.00
#
_symmetry.space_group_name_H-M   'P 1'
#
loop_
_entity.id
_entity.type
_entity.pdbx_description
1 polymer ?
#
loop_
_entity_poly.entity_id
_entity_poly.type
_entity_poly.pdbx_seq_one_letter_code
_entity_poly.pdbx_strand_id
1 'polypeptide(L)'
;MLADKGIFDCLGIFIQNPDPEMIMAGLIGIEKFLAMGALIGLKEGTENKFLEQIERNGWVKIIESLQGHENIEIYQVAVNILERFHALQELDMFD
;
A
#
# COMPACT_ATOMS: atom_id res chain seq x y z
N MET A 1 16.76 5.04 2.04
CA MET A 1 17.09 5.31 3.44
C MET A 1 16.73 4.13 4.32
N LEU A 2 17.55 3.90 5.33
CA LEU A 2 17.36 2.76 6.23
C LEU A 2 16.02 2.82 6.98
N ALA A 3 15.62 4.03 7.37
CA ALA A 3 14.37 4.21 8.09
C ALA A 3 13.17 3.81 7.25
N ASP A 4 13.20 4.14 5.96
CA ASP A 4 12.10 3.81 5.06
C ASP A 4 11.94 2.30 4.91
N LYS A 5 13.06 1.60 4.81
CA LYS A 5 13.03 0.16 4.68
C LYS A 5 12.44 -0.51 5.93
N GLY A 6 12.81 -0.01 7.11
CA GLY A 6 12.27 -0.55 8.35
C GLY A 6 10.78 -0.35 8.48
N ILE A 7 10.27 0.82 8.05
CA ILE A 7 8.85 1.12 8.07
C ILE A 7 8.08 0.18 7.16
N PHE A 8 8.58 -0.08 5.96
CA PHE A 8 7.94 -1.01 5.03
C PHE A 8 7.87 -2.41 5.60
N ASP A 9 8.95 -2.87 6.24
CA ASP A 9 8.95 -4.19 6.86
C ASP A 9 7.90 -4.28 7.96
N CYS A 10 7.75 -3.23 8.77
CA CYS A 10 6.73 -3.18 9.81
C CYS A 10 5.33 -3.25 9.23
N LEU A 11 5.07 -2.51 8.16
CA LEU A 11 3.76 -2.51 7.52
C LEU A 11 3.40 -3.89 7.00
N GLY A 12 4.37 -4.60 6.42
CA GLY A 12 4.16 -5.95 5.96
C GLY A 12 3.78 -6.89 7.09
N ILE A 13 4.41 -6.74 8.24
CA ILE A 13 4.10 -7.55 9.42
C ILE A 13 2.68 -7.23 9.91
N PHE A 14 2.32 -5.96 9.92
CA PHE A 14 1.00 -5.53 10.39
C PHE A 14 -0.13 -6.10 9.56
N ILE A 15 -0.03 -6.06 8.23
CA ILE A 15 -1.12 -6.53 7.37
C ILE A 15 -1.24 -8.06 7.37
N GLN A 16 -0.24 -8.76 7.86
CA GLN A 16 -0.27 -10.22 7.99
C GLN A 16 -0.63 -10.67 9.41
N ASN A 17 -0.86 -9.73 10.30
CA ASN A 17 -1.19 -10.03 11.69
C ASN A 17 -2.64 -10.50 11.80
N PRO A 18 -2.95 -11.45 12.69
CA PRO A 18 -4.34 -11.87 12.89
C PRO A 18 -5.22 -10.84 13.60
N ASP A 19 -4.62 -9.84 14.25
CA ASP A 19 -5.38 -8.83 14.97
C ASP A 19 -5.90 -7.77 13.97
N PRO A 20 -7.24 -7.57 13.90
CA PRO A 20 -7.81 -6.59 12.96
C PRO A 20 -7.28 -5.17 13.15
N GLU A 21 -7.00 -4.76 14.38
CA GLU A 21 -6.47 -3.42 14.64
C GLU A 21 -5.09 -3.25 14.03
N MET A 22 -4.26 -4.26 14.09
CA MET A 22 -2.93 -4.22 13.49
C MET A 22 -3.02 -4.20 11.97
N ILE A 23 -3.93 -4.99 11.41
CA ILE A 23 -4.15 -4.98 9.96
C ILE A 23 -4.56 -3.59 9.51
N MET A 24 -5.51 -2.97 10.20
CA MET A 24 -5.96 -1.62 9.86
C MET A 24 -4.83 -0.61 9.93
N ALA A 25 -4.01 -0.68 10.97
CA ALA A 25 -2.87 0.23 11.11
C ALA A 25 -1.92 0.10 9.92
N GLY A 26 -1.63 -1.13 9.51
CA GLY A 26 -0.77 -1.38 8.36
C GLY A 26 -1.36 -0.86 7.06
N LEU A 27 -2.65 -1.11 6.85
CA LEU A 27 -3.33 -0.66 5.63
C LEU A 27 -3.36 0.85 5.54
N ILE A 28 -3.67 1.53 6.64
CA ILE A 28 -3.69 2.99 6.68
C ILE A 28 -2.30 3.55 6.38
N GLY A 29 -1.26 2.92 6.93
CA GLY A 29 0.10 3.33 6.66
C GLY A 29 0.46 3.19 5.18
N ILE A 30 0.07 2.08 4.57
CA ILE A 30 0.31 1.85 3.14
C ILE A 30 -0.41 2.91 2.30
N GLU A 31 -1.66 3.21 2.64
CA GLU A 31 -2.44 4.23 1.93
C GLU A 31 -1.74 5.59 1.99
N LYS A 32 -1.25 5.97 3.15
CA LYS A 32 -0.55 7.25 3.31
C LYS A 32 0.75 7.28 2.52
N PHE A 33 1.49 6.18 2.49
CA PHE A 33 2.71 6.12 1.71
C PHE A 33 2.44 6.21 0.22
N LEU A 34 1.37 5.59 -0.26
CA LEU A 34 1.00 5.70 -1.67
C LEU A 34 0.67 7.15 -2.04
N ALA A 35 -0.08 7.83 -1.19
CA ALA A 35 -0.43 9.23 -1.44
C ALA A 35 0.82 10.11 -1.44
N MET A 36 1.70 9.89 -0.48
CA MET A 36 2.93 10.66 -0.38
C MET A 36 3.84 10.42 -1.58
N GLY A 37 3.97 9.16 -1.99
CA GLY A 37 4.78 8.81 -3.15
C GLY A 37 4.25 9.43 -4.43
N ALA A 38 2.92 9.52 -4.56
CA ALA A 38 2.31 10.16 -5.71
C ALA A 38 2.63 11.65 -5.75
N LEU A 39 2.57 12.32 -4.60
CA LEU A 39 2.90 13.74 -4.52
C LEU A 39 4.36 14.00 -4.87
N ILE A 40 5.26 13.19 -4.33
CA ILE A 40 6.69 13.33 -4.61
C ILE A 40 6.97 13.08 -6.08
N GLY A 41 6.35 12.06 -6.64
CA GLY A 41 6.52 11.73 -8.05
C GLY A 41 6.07 12.86 -8.97
N LEU A 42 4.93 13.49 -8.65
CA LEU A 42 4.43 14.62 -9.42
C LEU A 42 5.38 15.82 -9.33
N LYS A 43 5.90 16.07 -8.14
CA LYS A 43 6.79 17.20 -7.90
C LYS A 43 8.12 17.04 -8.61
N GLU A 44 8.68 15.84 -8.59
CA GLU A 44 9.99 15.56 -9.14
C GLU A 44 9.97 15.01 -10.56
N GLY A 45 8.78 14.67 -11.05
CA GLY A 45 8.67 14.07 -12.38
C GLY A 45 9.19 12.64 -12.42
N THR A 46 9.15 11.95 -11.30
CA THR A 46 9.66 10.59 -11.18
C THR A 46 8.54 9.60 -10.89
N GLU A 47 8.88 8.32 -10.98
CA GLU A 47 7.92 7.26 -10.67
C GLU A 47 7.65 7.19 -9.17
N ASN A 48 6.48 6.66 -8.82
CA ASN A 48 6.14 6.42 -7.43
C ASN A 48 6.90 5.20 -6.93
N LYS A 49 7.94 5.44 -6.15
CA LYS A 49 8.80 4.37 -5.65
C LYS A 49 8.09 3.44 -4.68
N PHE A 50 7.04 3.92 -4.03
CA PHE A 50 6.29 3.09 -3.09
C PHE A 50 5.46 2.04 -3.82
N LEU A 51 4.98 2.34 -5.02
CA LEU A 51 4.30 1.34 -5.85
C LEU A 51 5.20 0.15 -6.11
N GLU A 52 6.42 0.43 -6.49
CA GLU A 52 7.40 -0.61 -6.77
C GLU A 52 7.71 -1.45 -5.54
N GLN A 53 7.84 -0.81 -4.38
CA GLN A 53 8.10 -1.51 -3.15
C GLN A 53 6.95 -2.44 -2.76
N ILE A 54 5.73 -1.97 -2.89
CA ILE A 54 4.54 -2.76 -2.57
C ILE A 54 4.49 -4.00 -3.47
N GLU A 55 4.76 -3.82 -4.74
CA GLU A 55 4.74 -4.91 -5.71
C GLU A 55 5.85 -5.93 -5.41
N ARG A 56 7.06 -5.45 -5.15
CA ARG A 56 8.21 -6.31 -4.85
C ARG A 56 8.02 -7.14 -3.61
N ASN A 57 7.40 -6.59 -2.59
CA ASN A 57 7.20 -7.27 -1.33
C ASN A 57 5.99 -8.21 -1.35
N GLY A 58 5.26 -8.24 -2.46
CA GLY A 58 4.09 -9.12 -2.59
C GLY A 58 2.90 -8.64 -1.78
N TRP A 59 2.90 -7.40 -1.34
CA TRP A 59 1.81 -6.87 -0.51
C TRP A 59 0.50 -6.77 -1.28
N VAL A 60 0.56 -6.61 -2.60
CA VAL A 60 -0.66 -6.57 -3.41
C VAL A 60 -1.48 -7.82 -3.21
N LYS A 61 -0.85 -8.98 -3.23
CA LYS A 61 -1.54 -10.24 -3.02
C LYS A 61 -2.13 -10.35 -1.62
N ILE A 62 -1.40 -9.87 -0.63
CA ILE A 62 -1.87 -9.88 0.75
C ILE A 62 -3.09 -8.98 0.88
N ILE A 63 -3.03 -7.78 0.30
CA ILE A 63 -4.14 -6.84 0.36
C ILE A 63 -5.36 -7.41 -0.41
N GLU A 64 -5.12 -8.07 -1.54
CA GLU A 64 -6.20 -8.73 -2.27
C GLU A 64 -6.90 -9.78 -1.43
N SER A 65 -6.13 -10.53 -0.63
CA SER A 65 -6.73 -11.55 0.24
C SER A 65 -7.54 -10.91 1.37
N LEU A 66 -7.19 -9.69 1.77
CA LEU A 66 -7.93 -8.98 2.81
C LEU A 66 -9.31 -8.52 2.34
N GLN A 67 -9.56 -8.52 1.04
CA GLN A 67 -10.90 -8.24 0.51
C GLN A 67 -11.92 -9.30 0.94
N GLY A 68 -11.46 -10.48 1.34
CA GLY A 68 -12.33 -11.51 1.87
C GLY A 68 -12.44 -11.51 3.39
N HIS A 69 -11.90 -10.50 4.04
CA HIS A 69 -11.91 -10.44 5.50
C HIS A 69 -13.31 -10.14 6.03
N GLU A 70 -13.64 -10.72 7.19
CA GLU A 70 -14.95 -10.53 7.81
C GLU A 70 -15.21 -9.10 8.25
N ASN A 71 -14.16 -8.37 8.61
CA ASN A 71 -14.27 -7.00 9.06
C ASN A 71 -14.51 -6.08 7.87
N ILE A 72 -15.65 -5.41 7.85
CA ILE A 72 -16.06 -4.54 6.76
C ILE A 72 -15.09 -3.38 6.57
N GLU A 73 -14.57 -2.83 7.64
CA GLU A 73 -13.62 -1.72 7.56
C GLU A 73 -12.33 -2.16 6.85
N ILE A 74 -11.82 -3.33 7.19
CA ILE A 74 -10.63 -3.88 6.53
C ILE A 74 -10.91 -4.10 5.06
N TYR A 75 -12.07 -4.69 4.74
CA TYR A 75 -12.48 -4.90 3.36
C TYR A 75 -12.49 -3.59 2.58
N GLN A 76 -13.13 -2.57 3.12
CA GLN A 76 -13.23 -1.28 2.42
C GLN A 76 -11.88 -0.62 2.21
N VAL A 77 -11.03 -0.63 3.23
CA VAL A 77 -9.70 -0.01 3.11
C VAL A 77 -8.85 -0.78 2.10
N ALA A 78 -8.93 -2.11 2.13
CA ALA A 78 -8.19 -2.92 1.17
C ALA A 78 -8.62 -2.61 -0.26
N VAL A 79 -9.92 -2.51 -0.51
CA VAL A 79 -10.45 -2.17 -1.84
C VAL A 79 -9.95 -0.79 -2.26
N ASN A 80 -10.02 0.19 -1.36
CA ASN A 80 -9.58 1.54 -1.66
C ASN A 80 -8.10 1.60 -2.03
N ILE A 81 -7.29 0.86 -1.30
CA ILE A 81 -5.85 0.82 -1.57
C ILE A 81 -5.58 0.20 -2.93
N LEU A 82 -6.24 -0.89 -3.25
CA LEU A 82 -6.05 -1.57 -4.54
C LEU A 82 -6.51 -0.70 -5.70
N GLU A 83 -7.62 0.00 -5.54
CA GLU A 83 -8.09 0.92 -6.59
C GLU A 83 -7.07 2.03 -6.83
N ARG A 84 -6.55 2.61 -5.76
CA ARG A 84 -5.54 3.66 -5.87
C ARG A 84 -4.25 3.12 -6.48
N PHE A 85 -3.84 1.93 -6.07
CA PHE A 85 -2.65 1.29 -6.60
C PHE A 85 -2.77 1.08 -8.12
N HIS A 86 -3.90 0.55 -8.56
CA HIS A 86 -4.10 0.32 -10.00
C HIS A 86 -4.18 1.63 -10.78
N ALA A 87 -4.83 2.65 -10.21
CA ALA A 87 -4.90 3.96 -10.86
C ALA A 87 -3.51 4.56 -11.03
N LEU A 88 -2.66 4.45 -10.00
CA LEU A 88 -1.31 4.97 -10.08
C LEU A 88 -0.45 4.19 -11.07
N GLN A 89 -0.66 2.87 -11.17
CA GLN A 89 0.02 2.06 -12.17
C GLN A 89 -0.34 2.49 -13.59
N GLU A 90 -1.62 2.79 -13.82
CA GLU A 90 -2.07 3.25 -15.13
C GLU A 90 -1.41 4.57 -15.52
N LEU A 91 -1.24 5.47 -14.55
CA LEU A 91 -0.57 6.74 -14.81
C LEU A 91 0.88 6.51 -15.22
N ASP A 92 1.56 5.58 -14.60
CA ASP A 92 2.94 5.24 -14.95
C ASP A 92 3.05 4.67 -16.36
N MET A 93 2.02 3.97 -16.81
CA MET A 93 2.02 3.34 -18.12
C MET A 93 1.90 4.34 -19.27
N PHE A 94 1.44 5.55 -18.98
CA PHE A 94 1.27 6.57 -20.02
C PHE A 94 2.56 7.33 -20.34
N ASP A 95 3.59 7.12 -19.55
CA ASP A 95 4.88 7.72 -19.85
C ASP A 95 5.68 6.83 -20.76
#